data_0caa3e20ed962ae491808ec4874637d6
#
_entry.id   0caa3e20ed962ae491808ec4874637d6
#
_cell.length_a   1.000
_cell.length_b   1.000
_cell.length_c   1.000
_cell.angle_alpha   90.00
_cell.angle_beta   90.00
_cell.angle_gamma   90.00
#
_symmetry.space_group_name_H-M   'P 1'
#
loop_
_entity.id
_entity.type
_entity.pdbx_description
1 polymer ?
#
loop_
_entity_poly.entity_id
_entity_poly.type
_entity_poly.pdbx_seq_one_letter_code
_entity_poly.pdbx_strand_id
1 'polypeptide(L)'
;MWIAPLLALTLCVAGCGVTVPSDPQGTLERVRGDELRAGASASRELVSIDGSDVSGPLAEVVEDFAASLDAHVTWTVGSEEDLVDGLEAGRLDLAIGGMTEATPWSERVAVTRAYDTIPGVESSVVMLLPLGENAWQAAIEGYLDKEAAG
;
A
#
# COMPACT_ATOMS: atom_id res chain seq x y z
N MET A 1 -53.07 -37.02 -29.78
CA MET A 1 -52.87 -36.09 -28.70
C MET A 1 -51.49 -36.35 -28.15
N TRP A 2 -50.51 -35.57 -28.59
CA TRP A 2 -49.10 -35.80 -28.30
C TRP A 2 -48.63 -34.61 -27.46
N ILE A 3 -48.30 -34.89 -26.21
CA ILE A 3 -47.73 -33.90 -25.28
C ILE A 3 -46.21 -34.04 -25.38
N ALA A 4 -45.56 -33.08 -25.99
CA ALA A 4 -44.09 -32.96 -25.96
C ALA A 4 -43.64 -32.34 -24.62
N PRO A 5 -42.71 -32.94 -23.89
CA PRO A 5 -42.14 -32.30 -22.73
C PRO A 5 -41.09 -31.24 -23.16
N LEU A 6 -41.34 -30.00 -22.81
CA LEU A 6 -40.45 -28.88 -22.95
C LEU A 6 -39.31 -29.05 -21.95
N LEU A 7 -38.16 -29.48 -22.44
CA LEU A 7 -36.94 -29.62 -21.65
C LEU A 7 -36.38 -28.22 -21.39
N ALA A 8 -36.64 -27.66 -20.22
CA ALA A 8 -36.07 -26.40 -19.78
C ALA A 8 -34.59 -26.61 -19.46
N LEU A 9 -33.73 -26.18 -20.39
CA LEU A 9 -32.29 -26.14 -20.20
C LEU A 9 -31.91 -24.97 -19.27
N THR A 10 -31.77 -25.28 -18.00
CA THR A 10 -31.28 -24.31 -17.00
C THR A 10 -29.78 -24.09 -17.20
N LEU A 11 -29.41 -22.99 -17.82
CA LEU A 11 -28.01 -22.57 -17.95
C LEU A 11 -27.56 -22.06 -16.56
N CYS A 12 -26.83 -22.91 -15.82
CA CYS A 12 -26.09 -22.47 -14.64
C CYS A 12 -24.92 -21.60 -15.09
N VAL A 13 -25.07 -20.29 -15.06
CA VAL A 13 -23.97 -19.35 -15.17
C VAL A 13 -23.18 -19.45 -13.86
N ALA A 14 -22.15 -20.28 -13.84
CA ALA A 14 -21.15 -20.26 -12.79
C ALA A 14 -20.34 -18.95 -12.97
N GLY A 15 -20.77 -17.90 -12.30
CA GLY A 15 -19.98 -16.69 -12.17
C GLY A 15 -18.69 -17.01 -11.43
N CYS A 16 -17.55 -17.04 -12.12
CA CYS A 16 -16.26 -16.97 -11.48
C CYS A 16 -16.22 -15.63 -10.74
N GLY A 17 -16.42 -15.67 -9.42
CA GLY A 17 -16.27 -14.48 -8.58
C GLY A 17 -14.83 -14.02 -8.58
N VAL A 18 -14.50 -13.04 -9.43
CA VAL A 18 -13.25 -12.32 -9.34
C VAL A 18 -13.30 -11.50 -8.05
N THR A 19 -12.50 -11.90 -7.06
CA THR A 19 -12.36 -11.11 -5.84
C THR A 19 -11.60 -9.84 -6.20
N VAL A 20 -12.29 -8.73 -6.32
CA VAL A 20 -11.67 -7.40 -6.48
C VAL A 20 -11.14 -6.97 -5.12
N PRO A 21 -9.85 -6.58 -5.00
CA PRO A 21 -9.35 -5.99 -3.76
C PRO A 21 -10.23 -4.81 -3.33
N SER A 22 -10.55 -4.73 -2.05
CA SER A 22 -11.41 -3.69 -1.52
C SER A 22 -10.63 -2.76 -0.59
N ASP A 23 -11.05 -1.51 -0.56
CA ASP A 23 -10.64 -0.51 0.40
C ASP A 23 -11.88 -0.07 1.18
N PRO A 24 -12.17 -0.66 2.35
CA PRO A 24 -13.35 -0.29 3.14
C PRO A 24 -13.39 1.18 3.54
N GLN A 25 -12.24 1.82 3.68
CA GLN A 25 -12.11 3.26 4.01
C GLN A 25 -11.86 4.12 2.77
N GLY A 26 -11.74 3.51 1.59
CA GLY A 26 -11.55 4.21 0.32
C GLY A 26 -10.20 4.91 0.17
N THR A 27 -9.13 4.36 0.75
CA THR A 27 -7.81 4.99 0.78
C THR A 27 -7.28 5.28 -0.62
N LEU A 28 -7.31 4.31 -1.54
CA LEU A 28 -6.81 4.51 -2.90
C LEU A 28 -7.57 5.61 -3.65
N GLU A 29 -8.90 5.62 -3.57
CA GLU A 29 -9.71 6.64 -4.25
C GLU A 29 -9.50 8.04 -3.65
N ARG A 30 -9.34 8.13 -2.33
CA ARG A 30 -9.10 9.40 -1.64
C ARG A 30 -7.73 9.98 -1.98
N VAL A 31 -6.69 9.15 -2.11
CA VAL A 31 -5.34 9.62 -2.44
C VAL A 31 -5.24 10.09 -3.88
N ARG A 32 -5.95 9.46 -4.81
CA ARG A 32 -5.90 9.85 -6.22
C ARG A 32 -6.29 11.30 -6.45
N GLY A 33 -5.38 12.06 -7.07
CA GLY A 33 -5.58 13.46 -7.39
C GLY A 33 -5.58 14.41 -6.20
N ASP A 34 -5.18 13.94 -5.01
CA ASP A 34 -5.24 14.72 -3.77
C ASP A 34 -3.97 14.50 -2.93
N GLU A 35 -4.09 14.05 -1.70
CA GLU A 35 -3.02 13.97 -0.71
C GLU A 35 -2.73 12.53 -0.30
N LEU A 36 -1.46 12.15 -0.28
CA LEU A 36 -0.94 10.96 0.35
C LEU A 36 -0.31 11.35 1.69
N ARG A 37 -0.92 10.92 2.79
CA ARG A 37 -0.43 11.19 4.15
C ARG A 37 0.56 10.11 4.54
N ALA A 38 1.84 10.39 4.42
CA ALA A 38 2.92 9.45 4.66
C ALA A 38 3.63 9.71 5.98
N GLY A 39 3.92 8.66 6.71
CA GLY A 39 4.76 8.69 7.90
C GLY A 39 6.20 8.28 7.60
N ALA A 40 7.16 8.92 8.26
CA ALA A 40 8.56 8.60 8.12
C ALA A 40 9.27 8.48 9.48
N SER A 41 10.00 7.38 9.65
CA SER A 41 10.94 7.16 10.73
C SER A 41 12.36 7.16 10.18
N ALA A 42 13.30 7.81 10.86
CA ALA A 42 14.68 7.91 10.41
C ALA A 42 15.34 6.52 10.32
N SER A 43 16.04 6.26 9.23
CA SER A 43 16.71 5.00 8.99
C SER A 43 17.96 5.21 8.14
N ARG A 44 19.09 5.41 8.78
CA ARG A 44 20.42 5.53 8.16
C ARG A 44 20.37 6.05 6.71
N GLU A 45 20.70 5.18 5.74
CA GLU A 45 20.77 5.52 4.30
C GLU A 45 19.41 5.45 3.59
N LEU A 46 18.34 4.98 4.25
CA LEU A 46 17.05 4.76 3.63
C LEU A 46 16.12 5.96 3.74
N VAL A 47 16.09 6.60 4.92
CA VAL A 47 15.24 7.75 5.23
C VAL A 47 16.01 8.74 6.07
N SER A 48 16.27 9.90 5.52
CA SER A 48 16.90 11.04 6.20
C SER A 48 15.85 12.06 6.60
N ILE A 49 15.96 12.56 7.81
CA ILE A 49 15.02 13.55 8.37
C ILE A 49 15.81 14.76 8.86
N ASP A 50 15.43 15.94 8.36
CA ASP A 50 15.93 17.24 8.82
C ASP A 50 14.72 18.14 9.17
N GLY A 51 14.42 18.23 10.46
CA GLY A 51 13.19 18.89 10.94
C GLY A 51 11.94 18.19 10.42
N SER A 52 11.20 18.84 9.54
CA SER A 52 10.03 18.27 8.85
C SER A 52 10.34 17.73 7.45
N ASP A 53 11.56 17.94 6.96
CA ASP A 53 11.96 17.51 5.63
C ASP A 53 12.38 16.04 5.66
N VAL A 54 11.75 15.25 4.80
CA VAL A 54 12.02 13.83 4.62
C VAL A 54 12.65 13.61 3.26
N SER A 55 13.74 12.85 3.23
CA SER A 55 14.48 12.56 2.00
C SER A 55 15.08 11.16 2.04
N GLY A 56 15.74 10.76 0.97
CA GLY A 56 16.39 9.47 0.84
C GLY A 56 15.63 8.52 -0.09
N PRO A 57 16.23 7.35 -0.40
CA PRO A 57 15.69 6.45 -1.42
C PRO A 57 14.24 6.02 -1.20
N LEU A 58 13.84 5.74 0.05
CA LEU A 58 12.45 5.35 0.32
C LEU A 58 11.48 6.53 0.21
N ALA A 59 11.91 7.74 0.57
CA ALA A 59 11.08 8.93 0.40
C ALA A 59 10.85 9.23 -1.09
N GLU A 60 11.89 9.12 -1.92
CA GLU A 60 11.79 9.31 -3.38
C GLU A 60 10.79 8.33 -4.00
N VAL A 61 10.84 7.06 -3.63
CA VAL A 61 9.88 6.04 -4.11
C VAL A 61 8.44 6.39 -3.73
N VAL A 62 8.20 6.88 -2.51
CA VAL A 62 6.87 7.29 -2.06
C VAL A 62 6.38 8.52 -2.83
N GLU A 63 7.25 9.48 -3.06
CA GLU A 63 6.92 10.69 -3.83
C GLU A 63 6.61 10.36 -5.30
N ASP A 64 7.39 9.49 -5.93
CA ASP A 64 7.16 9.03 -7.29
C ASP A 64 5.87 8.21 -7.41
N PHE A 65 5.60 7.36 -6.41
CA PHE A 65 4.32 6.63 -6.33
C PHE A 65 3.14 7.59 -6.22
N ALA A 66 3.22 8.59 -5.34
CA ALA A 66 2.17 9.61 -5.20
C ALA A 66 1.97 10.37 -6.52
N ALA A 67 3.06 10.77 -7.18
CA ALA A 67 3.00 11.44 -8.48
C ALA A 67 2.30 10.58 -9.55
N SER A 68 2.50 9.25 -9.53
CA SER A 68 1.81 8.32 -10.43
C SER A 68 0.29 8.29 -10.24
N LEU A 69 -0.18 8.75 -9.10
CA LEU A 69 -1.60 8.88 -8.74
C LEU A 69 -2.11 10.34 -8.85
N ASP A 70 -1.31 11.25 -9.40
CA ASP A 70 -1.58 12.70 -9.40
C ASP A 70 -1.77 13.28 -7.98
N ALA A 71 -1.12 12.67 -6.99
CA ALA A 71 -1.16 13.06 -5.58
C ALA A 71 0.11 13.76 -5.14
N HIS A 72 0.02 14.51 -4.05
CA HIS A 72 1.19 15.06 -3.36
C HIS A 72 1.38 14.40 -1.99
N VAL A 73 2.61 14.34 -1.50
CA VAL A 73 2.91 13.73 -0.20
C VAL A 73 2.93 14.79 0.89
N THR A 74 2.26 14.48 2.00
CA THR A 74 2.41 15.22 3.26
C THR A 74 3.07 14.30 4.29
N TRP A 75 4.23 14.72 4.79
CA TRP A 75 5.02 13.91 5.70
C TRP A 75 4.68 14.16 7.18
N THR A 76 4.59 13.08 7.94
CA THR A 76 4.58 13.08 9.40
C THR A 76 5.80 12.31 9.89
N VAL A 77 6.65 12.97 10.67
CA VAL A 77 7.86 12.39 11.24
C VAL A 77 7.57 11.87 12.65
N GLY A 78 8.02 10.67 12.96
CA GLY A 78 7.82 10.07 14.28
C GLY A 78 8.58 8.77 14.47
N SER A 79 8.42 8.18 15.66
CA SER A 79 8.87 6.82 15.91
C SER A 79 8.01 5.82 15.13
N GLU A 80 8.49 4.59 14.95
CA GLU A 80 7.67 3.54 14.32
C GLU A 80 6.33 3.35 15.04
N GLU A 81 6.32 3.39 16.38
CA GLU A 81 5.09 3.26 17.17
C GLU A 81 4.12 4.40 16.90
N ASP A 82 4.59 5.66 16.86
CA ASP A 82 3.74 6.81 16.54
C ASP A 82 3.12 6.69 15.14
N LEU A 83 3.90 6.18 14.18
CA LEU A 83 3.43 5.97 12.82
C LEU A 83 2.38 4.85 12.75
N VAL A 84 2.58 3.76 13.48
CA VAL A 84 1.60 2.66 13.60
C VAL A 84 0.30 3.17 14.21
N ASP A 85 0.37 3.94 15.28
CA ASP A 85 -0.80 4.60 15.88
C ASP A 85 -1.51 5.53 14.88
N GLY A 86 -0.75 6.21 14.04
CA GLY A 86 -1.28 7.04 12.96
C GLY A 86 -2.02 6.24 11.89
N LEU A 87 -1.48 5.09 11.49
CA LEU A 87 -2.11 4.18 10.54
C LEU A 87 -3.41 3.58 11.09
N GLU A 88 -3.39 3.08 12.33
CA GLU A 88 -4.58 2.53 13.00
C GLU A 88 -5.68 3.57 13.18
N ALA A 89 -5.32 4.79 13.50
CA ALA A 89 -6.26 5.90 13.69
C ALA A 89 -6.76 6.53 12.37
N GLY A 90 -6.29 6.04 11.22
CA GLY A 90 -6.67 6.59 9.91
C GLY A 90 -6.10 8.00 9.63
N ARG A 91 -5.04 8.39 10.32
CA ARG A 91 -4.33 9.67 10.09
C ARG A 91 -3.23 9.55 9.04
N LEU A 92 -2.71 8.35 8.81
CA LEU A 92 -1.69 8.04 7.82
C LEU A 92 -2.19 6.97 6.84
N ASP A 93 -1.68 7.01 5.64
CA ASP A 93 -1.99 6.08 4.56
C ASP A 93 -0.85 5.09 4.31
N LEU A 94 0.36 5.47 4.68
CA LEU A 94 1.59 4.73 4.46
C LEU A 94 2.63 5.16 5.48
N ALA A 95 3.51 4.26 5.89
CA ALA A 95 4.69 4.59 6.69
C ALA A 95 5.94 3.88 6.17
N ILE A 96 7.04 4.62 6.15
CA ILE A 96 8.38 4.15 5.77
C ILE A 96 9.39 4.35 6.89
N GLY A 97 10.44 3.56 6.84
CA GLY A 97 11.56 3.59 7.78
C GLY A 97 12.49 2.42 7.51
N GLY A 98 13.11 1.92 8.55
CA GLY A 98 13.97 0.73 8.46
C GLY A 98 13.26 -0.60 8.70
N MET A 99 11.95 -0.67 8.50
CA MET A 99 11.16 -1.86 8.78
C MET A 99 11.48 -2.99 7.80
N THR A 100 11.54 -4.19 8.33
CA THR A 100 11.75 -5.45 7.58
C THR A 100 10.57 -6.39 7.81
N GLU A 101 10.56 -7.55 7.13
CA GLU A 101 9.54 -8.59 7.35
C GLU A 101 9.45 -9.08 8.80
N ALA A 102 10.52 -8.88 9.60
CA ALA A 102 10.55 -9.23 11.02
C ALA A 102 9.93 -8.14 11.92
N THR A 103 9.24 -7.15 11.34
CA THR A 103 8.60 -6.08 12.10
C THR A 103 7.61 -6.62 13.14
N PRO A 104 7.61 -6.09 14.37
CA PRO A 104 6.65 -6.52 15.41
C PRO A 104 5.23 -5.97 15.17
N TRP A 105 5.04 -5.11 14.18
CA TRP A 105 3.79 -4.38 13.94
C TRP A 105 2.77 -5.12 13.08
N SER A 106 3.11 -6.29 12.54
CA SER A 106 2.29 -7.05 11.58
C SER A 106 0.91 -7.49 12.09
N GLU A 107 0.69 -7.46 13.41
CA GLU A 107 -0.62 -7.74 14.00
C GLU A 107 -1.54 -6.48 14.07
N ARG A 108 -0.94 -5.29 13.94
CA ARG A 108 -1.64 -4.01 14.07
C ARG A 108 -1.88 -3.31 12.75
N VAL A 109 -1.00 -3.54 11.78
CA VAL A 109 -1.03 -2.88 10.46
C VAL A 109 -0.78 -3.89 9.35
N ALA A 110 -1.14 -3.55 8.13
CA ALA A 110 -0.74 -4.32 6.97
C ALA A 110 0.73 -4.04 6.63
N VAL A 111 1.42 -5.06 6.16
CA VAL A 111 2.83 -5.01 5.79
C VAL A 111 2.94 -5.42 4.32
N THR A 112 3.62 -4.63 3.50
CA THR A 112 3.88 -5.01 2.11
C THR A 112 4.78 -6.23 2.04
N ARG A 113 4.88 -6.83 0.87
CA ARG A 113 6.00 -7.75 0.59
C ARG A 113 7.32 -7.02 0.80
N ALA A 114 8.37 -7.78 1.07
CA ALA A 114 9.71 -7.22 1.17
C ALA A 114 10.29 -6.94 -0.21
N TYR A 115 10.95 -5.82 -0.35
CA TYR A 115 11.61 -5.37 -1.58
C TYR A 115 13.09 -5.13 -1.31
N ASP A 116 13.96 -5.77 -2.07
CA ASP A 116 15.41 -5.67 -2.02
C ASP A 116 16.01 -5.10 -3.32
N THR A 117 15.17 -4.73 -4.27
CA THR A 117 15.55 -4.25 -5.60
C THR A 117 15.06 -2.82 -5.90
N ILE A 118 14.63 -2.08 -4.87
CA ILE A 118 14.27 -0.67 -5.01
C ILE A 118 15.55 0.14 -5.32
N PRO A 119 15.55 1.00 -6.35
CA PRO A 119 16.72 1.83 -6.68
C PRO A 119 17.22 2.63 -5.46
N GLY A 120 18.50 2.52 -5.15
CA GLY A 120 19.12 3.19 -3.99
C GLY A 120 18.87 2.53 -2.64
N VAL A 121 18.17 1.41 -2.59
CA VAL A 121 17.92 0.62 -1.37
C VAL A 121 18.66 -0.71 -1.48
N GLU A 122 19.67 -0.90 -0.63
CA GLU A 122 20.51 -2.12 -0.64
C GLU A 122 20.03 -3.22 0.32
N SER A 123 19.02 -2.92 1.14
CA SER A 123 18.46 -3.86 2.12
C SER A 123 17.01 -4.16 1.84
N SER A 124 16.58 -5.36 2.20
CA SER A 124 15.18 -5.76 2.09
C SER A 124 14.32 -4.96 3.06
N VAL A 125 13.34 -4.24 2.55
CA VAL A 125 12.47 -3.36 3.31
C VAL A 125 11.00 -3.63 3.05
N VAL A 126 10.16 -3.31 4.02
CA VAL A 126 8.71 -3.29 3.90
C VAL A 126 8.16 -1.90 4.19
N MET A 127 6.97 -1.62 3.70
CA MET A 127 6.18 -0.45 4.07
C MET A 127 5.00 -0.89 4.92
N LEU A 128 4.58 -0.02 5.84
CA LEU A 128 3.42 -0.27 6.70
C LEU A 128 2.21 0.48 6.15
N LEU A 129 1.06 -0.14 6.19
CA LEU A 129 -0.19 0.35 5.62
C LEU A 129 -1.36 0.16 6.60
N PRO A 130 -2.47 0.89 6.43
CA PRO A 130 -3.69 0.62 7.20
C PRO A 130 -4.19 -0.80 6.94
N LEU A 131 -4.63 -1.46 8.00
CA LEU A 131 -5.14 -2.82 7.92
C LEU A 131 -6.44 -2.88 7.10
N GLY A 132 -6.55 -3.85 6.21
CA GLY A 132 -7.79 -4.11 5.45
C GLY A 132 -7.93 -3.32 4.15
N GLU A 133 -7.08 -2.32 3.89
CA GLU A 133 -7.09 -1.53 2.66
C GLU A 133 -6.34 -2.28 1.53
N ASN A 134 -6.98 -3.32 1.00
CA ASN A 134 -6.34 -4.27 0.08
C ASN A 134 -6.10 -3.70 -1.31
N ALA A 135 -6.98 -2.84 -1.82
CA ALA A 135 -6.77 -2.18 -3.11
C ALA A 135 -5.62 -1.17 -3.02
N TRP A 136 -5.49 -0.49 -1.89
CA TRP A 136 -4.37 0.39 -1.58
C TRP A 136 -3.05 -0.37 -1.55
N GLN A 137 -3.00 -1.48 -0.81
CA GLN A 137 -1.82 -2.35 -0.76
C GLN A 137 -1.46 -2.89 -2.16
N ALA A 138 -2.43 -3.36 -2.93
CA ALA A 138 -2.21 -3.86 -4.28
C ALA A 138 -1.66 -2.77 -5.24
N ALA A 139 -2.11 -1.51 -5.08
CA ALA A 139 -1.62 -0.39 -5.88
C ALA A 139 -0.14 -0.09 -5.56
N ILE A 140 0.23 -0.06 -4.29
CA ILE A 140 1.61 0.17 -3.85
C ILE A 140 2.52 -0.98 -4.31
N GLU A 141 2.13 -2.22 -4.03
CA GLU A 141 2.92 -3.39 -4.42
C GLU A 141 3.07 -3.51 -5.95
N GLY A 142 2.01 -3.20 -6.70
CA GLY A 142 2.06 -3.17 -8.16
C GLY A 142 2.99 -2.08 -8.73
N TYR A 143 3.11 -0.95 -8.04
CA TYR A 143 4.08 0.09 -8.37
C TYR A 143 5.51 -0.38 -8.07
N LEU A 144 5.75 -0.89 -6.86
CA LEU A 144 7.07 -1.37 -6.44
C LEU A 144 7.58 -2.53 -7.31
N ASP A 145 6.69 -3.42 -7.75
CA ASP A 145 7.03 -4.51 -8.68
C ASP A 145 7.55 -3.98 -10.03
N LYS A 146 7.01 -2.88 -10.52
CA LYS A 146 7.47 -2.25 -11.77
C LYS A 146 8.82 -1.59 -11.60
N GLU A 147 9.05 -0.90 -10.48
CA GLU A 147 10.33 -0.30 -10.16
C GLU A 147 11.43 -1.36 -9.99
N ALA A 148 11.10 -2.49 -9.36
CA ALA A 148 12.01 -3.61 -9.17
C ALA A 148 12.36 -4.34 -10.49
N ALA A 149 11.49 -4.27 -11.52
CA ALA A 149 11.69 -4.92 -12.82
C ALA A 149 12.43 -4.04 -13.84
N GLY A 150 12.61 -2.75 -13.56
CA GLY A 150 13.29 -1.76 -14.41
C GLY A 150 14.77 -1.75 -14.22
#